data_f7fae4945a07fcdfea1da98a891db523
#
_entry.id   f7fae4945a07fcdfea1da98a891db523
#
_cell.length_a   1.000
_cell.length_b   1.000
_cell.length_c   1.000
_cell.angle_alpha   90.00
_cell.angle_beta   90.00
_cell.angle_gamma   90.00
#
_symmetry.space_group_name_H-M   'P 1'
#
loop_
_entity.id
_entity.type
_entity.pdbx_description
1 polymer ?
#
loop_
_entity_poly.entity_id
_entity_poly.type
_entity_poly.pdbx_seq_one_letter_code
_entity_poly.pdbx_strand_id
1 'polypeptide(L)'
;MSRARTLARKRAVQALYMWEMTKVDLSDIDQQFVLEHDMSKVDLKYFQELLHKIPAHIDVIDDHIHTYLDRPFSEIDPVERAIMRLGVYELQYRPDVPYRVVINEAVEIAKVFGAEDGYKYVNSILDATAKKLRAAELKARKSS
;
A
#
# COMPACT_ATOMS: atom_id res chain seq x y z
N MET A 1 -3.10 -17.02 -1.41
CA MET A 1 -2.35 -15.75 -1.34
C MET A 1 -0.88 -16.06 -1.60
N SER A 2 -0.22 -15.25 -2.41
CA SER A 2 1.17 -15.49 -2.82
C SER A 2 2.14 -14.87 -1.81
N ARG A 3 3.09 -15.69 -1.31
CA ARG A 3 4.17 -15.18 -0.45
C ARG A 3 5.09 -14.23 -1.24
N ALA A 4 5.30 -14.51 -2.52
CA ALA A 4 6.13 -13.65 -3.37
C ALA A 4 5.52 -12.25 -3.50
N ARG A 5 4.19 -12.13 -3.59
CA ARG A 5 3.51 -10.83 -3.59
C ARG A 5 3.56 -10.16 -2.23
N THR A 6 3.45 -10.92 -1.15
CA THR A 6 3.60 -10.36 0.21
C THR A 6 4.97 -9.69 0.36
N LEU A 7 6.03 -10.35 -0.12
CA LEU A 7 7.37 -9.79 -0.10
C LEU A 7 7.49 -8.58 -1.02
N ALA A 8 6.85 -8.62 -2.20
CA ALA A 8 6.83 -7.49 -3.11
C ALA A 8 6.20 -6.25 -2.46
N ARG A 9 5.11 -6.42 -1.72
CA ARG A 9 4.46 -5.33 -1.00
C ARG A 9 5.38 -4.72 0.06
N LYS A 10 6.06 -5.57 0.83
CA LYS A 10 7.01 -5.09 1.85
C LYS A 10 8.13 -4.26 1.24
N ARG A 11 8.72 -4.75 0.15
CA ARG A 11 9.78 -4.03 -0.55
C ARG A 11 9.26 -2.73 -1.17
N ALA A 12 8.04 -2.76 -1.72
CA ALA A 12 7.43 -1.57 -2.30
C ALA A 12 7.20 -0.48 -1.25
N VAL A 13 6.75 -0.84 -0.04
CA VAL A 13 6.60 0.13 1.05
C VAL A 13 7.93 0.80 1.39
N GLN A 14 8.99 0.00 1.50
CA GLN A 14 10.34 0.53 1.77
C GLN A 14 10.80 1.48 0.66
N ALA A 15 10.59 1.08 -0.60
CA ALA A 15 10.98 1.89 -1.75
C ALA A 15 10.16 3.18 -1.88
N LEU A 16 8.86 3.11 -1.63
CA LEU A 16 7.99 4.29 -1.65
C LEU A 16 8.34 5.28 -0.53
N TYR A 17 8.70 4.76 0.64
CA TYR A 17 9.19 5.58 1.73
C TYR A 17 10.47 6.33 1.30
N MET A 18 11.42 5.62 0.71
CA MET A 18 12.65 6.23 0.20
C MET A 18 12.35 7.31 -0.84
N TRP A 19 11.45 7.01 -1.78
CA TRP A 19 11.05 7.98 -2.81
C TRP A 19 10.47 9.25 -2.20
N GLU A 20 9.56 9.13 -1.24
CA GLU A 20 8.95 10.29 -0.60
C GLU A 20 9.97 11.14 0.16
N MET A 21 10.86 10.48 0.90
CA MET A 21 11.81 11.18 1.77
C MET A 21 13.01 11.78 1.02
N THR A 22 13.47 11.12 -0.04
CA THR A 22 14.69 11.53 -0.74
C THR A 22 14.46 12.22 -2.08
N LYS A 23 13.29 12.02 -2.69
CA LYS A 23 12.94 12.49 -4.04
C LYS A 23 13.85 11.91 -5.13
N VAL A 24 14.55 10.82 -4.84
CA VAL A 24 15.36 10.11 -5.82
C VAL A 24 14.45 9.54 -6.92
N ASP A 25 14.93 9.53 -8.16
CA ASP A 25 14.20 9.01 -9.30
C ASP A 25 13.77 7.56 -9.08
N LEU A 26 12.51 7.24 -9.43
CA LEU A 26 11.95 5.91 -9.26
C LEU A 26 12.76 4.82 -9.97
N SER A 27 13.32 5.12 -11.15
CA SER A 27 14.16 4.16 -11.87
C SER A 27 15.43 3.84 -11.10
N ASP A 28 16.01 4.83 -10.44
CA ASP A 28 17.21 4.64 -9.63
C ASP A 28 16.89 3.83 -8.37
N ILE A 29 15.76 4.09 -7.75
CA ILE A 29 15.30 3.32 -6.58
C ILE A 29 15.07 1.85 -6.97
N ASP A 30 14.42 1.63 -8.11
CA ASP A 30 14.17 0.28 -8.64
C ASP A 30 15.49 -0.48 -8.79
N GLN A 31 16.46 0.11 -9.48
CA GLN A 31 17.78 -0.50 -9.68
C GLN A 31 18.49 -0.76 -8.35
N GLN A 32 18.45 0.21 -7.46
CA GLN A 32 19.09 0.09 -6.15
C GLN A 32 18.51 -1.09 -5.37
N PHE A 33 17.19 -1.25 -5.36
CA PHE A 33 16.55 -2.35 -4.64
C PHE A 33 16.91 -3.72 -5.23
N VAL A 34 16.97 -3.82 -6.56
CA VAL A 34 17.38 -5.06 -7.23
C VAL A 34 18.82 -5.43 -6.87
N LEU A 35 19.71 -4.43 -6.75
CA LEU A 35 21.13 -4.66 -6.45
C LEU A 35 21.41 -4.90 -4.96
N GLU A 36 20.71 -4.21 -4.07
CA GLU A 36 21.04 -4.19 -2.64
C GLU A 36 20.19 -5.13 -1.77
N HIS A 37 19.03 -5.57 -2.27
CA HIS A 37 18.16 -6.46 -1.52
C HIS A 37 18.07 -7.81 -2.20
N ASP A 38 17.86 -8.86 -1.39
CA ASP A 38 17.58 -10.18 -1.95
C ASP A 38 16.16 -10.19 -2.50
N MET A 39 16.05 -10.12 -3.82
CA MET A 39 14.78 -10.12 -4.53
C MET A 39 14.43 -11.48 -5.13
N SER A 40 15.21 -12.52 -4.82
CA SER A 40 15.03 -13.85 -5.43
C SER A 40 13.67 -14.49 -5.16
N LYS A 41 13.06 -14.18 -4.01
CA LYS A 41 11.75 -14.74 -3.62
C LYS A 41 10.62 -13.72 -3.80
N VAL A 42 10.93 -12.55 -4.30
CA VAL A 42 9.98 -11.46 -4.51
C VAL A 42 9.36 -11.58 -5.88
N ASP A 43 8.04 -11.32 -5.99
CA ASP A 43 7.41 -11.11 -7.27
C ASP A 43 7.89 -9.75 -7.79
N LEU A 44 8.98 -9.76 -8.55
CA LEU A 44 9.65 -8.56 -9.01
C LEU A 44 8.73 -7.69 -9.87
N LYS A 45 7.95 -8.32 -10.73
CA LYS A 45 7.01 -7.62 -11.61
C LYS A 45 5.97 -6.85 -10.80
N TYR A 46 5.46 -7.46 -9.73
CA TYR A 46 4.49 -6.81 -8.86
C TYR A 46 5.12 -5.68 -8.04
N PHE A 47 6.34 -5.89 -7.55
CA PHE A 47 7.11 -4.84 -6.88
C PHE A 47 7.26 -3.62 -7.78
N GLN A 48 7.64 -3.83 -9.04
CA GLN A 48 7.82 -2.74 -10.00
C GLN A 48 6.50 -2.06 -10.35
N GLU A 49 5.42 -2.83 -10.48
CA GLU A 49 4.09 -2.24 -10.67
C GLU A 49 3.76 -1.28 -9.54
N LEU A 50 3.89 -1.73 -8.30
CA LEU A 50 3.55 -0.91 -7.13
C LEU A 50 4.44 0.34 -7.06
N LEU A 51 5.74 0.18 -7.25
CA LEU A 51 6.69 1.29 -7.15
C LEU A 51 6.44 2.37 -8.20
N HIS A 52 6.10 1.98 -9.43
CA HIS A 52 5.92 2.95 -10.51
C HIS A 52 4.48 3.44 -10.65
N LYS A 53 3.49 2.59 -10.42
CA LYS A 53 2.08 2.95 -10.60
C LYS A 53 1.52 3.78 -9.46
N ILE A 54 1.96 3.55 -8.22
CA ILE A 54 1.47 4.31 -7.08
C ILE A 54 1.82 5.80 -7.23
N PRO A 55 3.07 6.18 -7.48
CA PRO A 55 3.38 7.59 -7.72
C PRO A 55 2.66 8.16 -8.94
N ALA A 56 2.47 7.36 -10.00
CA ALA A 56 1.77 7.81 -11.20
C ALA A 56 0.30 8.16 -10.93
N HIS A 57 -0.31 7.56 -9.92
CA HIS A 57 -1.70 7.79 -9.54
C HIS A 57 -1.84 8.46 -8.18
N ILE A 58 -0.79 9.17 -7.75
CA ILE A 58 -0.69 9.67 -6.37
C ILE A 58 -1.84 10.62 -6.00
N ASP A 59 -2.29 11.46 -6.92
CA ASP A 59 -3.35 12.42 -6.63
C ASP A 59 -4.69 11.74 -6.35
N VAL A 60 -5.05 10.76 -7.16
CA VAL A 60 -6.29 9.99 -6.96
C VAL A 60 -6.22 9.21 -5.67
N ILE A 61 -5.07 8.55 -5.42
CA ILE A 61 -4.87 7.74 -4.22
C ILE A 61 -4.97 8.61 -2.97
N ASP A 62 -4.26 9.74 -2.95
CA ASP A 62 -4.24 10.62 -1.79
C ASP A 62 -5.61 11.27 -1.54
N ASP A 63 -6.37 11.57 -2.59
CA ASP A 63 -7.73 12.09 -2.43
C ASP A 63 -8.62 11.12 -1.66
N HIS A 64 -8.53 9.83 -1.96
CA HIS A 64 -9.27 8.82 -1.21
C HIS A 64 -8.86 8.79 0.26
N ILE A 65 -7.56 8.87 0.53
CA ILE A 65 -7.05 8.85 1.90
C ILE A 65 -7.53 10.07 2.66
N HIS A 66 -7.40 11.27 2.07
CA HIS A 66 -7.79 12.54 2.70
C HIS A 66 -9.24 12.55 3.18
N THR A 67 -10.12 11.88 2.46
CA THR A 67 -11.55 11.82 2.81
C THR A 67 -11.79 11.28 4.22
N TYR A 68 -10.93 10.39 4.70
CA TYR A 68 -11.14 9.68 5.97
C TYR A 68 -10.16 10.06 7.06
N LEU A 69 -9.25 10.99 6.79
CA LEU A 69 -8.28 11.42 7.80
C LEU A 69 -8.94 12.31 8.86
N ASP A 70 -8.50 12.14 10.11
CA ASP A 70 -8.90 13.01 11.22
C ASP A 70 -7.81 14.05 11.56
N ARG A 71 -6.75 14.08 10.76
CA ARG A 71 -5.59 14.97 10.93
C ARG A 71 -4.94 15.24 9.58
N PRO A 72 -4.08 16.27 9.47
CA PRO A 72 -3.35 16.52 8.21
C PRO A 72 -2.51 15.32 7.79
N PHE A 73 -2.47 15.05 6.50
CA PHE A 73 -1.71 13.93 5.95
C PHE A 73 -0.21 14.05 6.29
N SER A 74 0.28 15.28 6.37
CA SER A 74 1.68 15.54 6.76
C SER A 74 2.02 15.09 8.17
N GLU A 75 1.03 14.91 9.04
CA GLU A 75 1.22 14.44 10.42
C GLU A 75 1.17 12.91 10.53
N ILE A 76 0.83 12.22 9.45
CA ILE A 76 0.84 10.76 9.43
C ILE A 76 2.29 10.30 9.26
N ASP A 77 2.68 9.25 10.01
CA ASP A 77 3.99 8.62 9.86
C ASP A 77 4.26 8.29 8.39
N PRO A 78 5.43 8.66 7.83
CA PRO A 78 5.72 8.43 6.41
C PRO A 78 5.63 6.97 5.97
N VAL A 79 5.98 6.03 6.84
CA VAL A 79 5.85 4.59 6.53
C VAL A 79 4.38 4.23 6.42
N GLU A 80 3.55 4.72 7.34
CA GLU A 80 2.11 4.46 7.30
C GLU A 80 1.47 5.12 6.08
N ARG A 81 1.95 6.31 5.66
CA ARG A 81 1.48 6.91 4.40
C ARG A 81 1.74 5.98 3.21
N ALA A 82 2.94 5.43 3.14
CA ALA A 82 3.30 4.50 2.06
C ALA A 82 2.39 3.26 2.08
N ILE A 83 2.11 2.73 3.26
CA ILE A 83 1.24 1.56 3.43
C ILE A 83 -0.20 1.88 3.00
N MET A 84 -0.73 3.02 3.42
CA MET A 84 -2.07 3.46 3.02
C MET A 84 -2.18 3.64 1.52
N ARG A 85 -1.16 4.26 0.91
CA ARG A 85 -1.12 4.44 -0.55
C ARG A 85 -1.14 3.12 -1.28
N LEU A 86 -0.37 2.15 -0.81
CA LEU A 86 -0.35 0.82 -1.41
C LEU A 86 -1.72 0.14 -1.29
N GLY A 87 -2.32 0.19 -0.11
CA GLY A 87 -3.65 -0.38 0.11
C GLY A 87 -4.70 0.24 -0.79
N VAL A 88 -4.74 1.57 -0.88
CA VAL A 88 -5.70 2.28 -1.73
C VAL A 88 -5.46 1.96 -3.20
N TYR A 89 -4.19 1.87 -3.61
CA TYR A 89 -3.87 1.47 -4.98
C TYR A 89 -4.48 0.11 -5.31
N GLU A 90 -4.29 -0.88 -4.45
CA GLU A 90 -4.83 -2.21 -4.68
C GLU A 90 -6.37 -2.21 -4.67
N LEU A 91 -6.97 -1.47 -3.75
CA LEU A 91 -8.44 -1.37 -3.72
C LEU A 91 -8.99 -0.76 -5.00
N GLN A 92 -8.34 0.27 -5.54
CA GLN A 92 -8.80 1.01 -6.71
C GLN A 92 -8.46 0.31 -8.03
N TYR A 93 -7.24 -0.22 -8.15
CA TYR A 93 -6.69 -0.65 -9.44
C TYR A 93 -6.44 -2.14 -9.57
N ARG A 94 -6.57 -2.90 -8.48
CA ARG A 94 -6.38 -4.36 -8.52
C ARG A 94 -7.61 -5.09 -7.99
N PRO A 95 -8.71 -5.07 -8.75
CA PRO A 95 -9.96 -5.72 -8.30
C PRO A 95 -9.83 -7.23 -8.15
N ASP A 96 -8.81 -7.84 -8.76
CA ASP A 96 -8.50 -9.26 -8.60
C ASP A 96 -8.00 -9.61 -7.20
N VAL A 97 -7.50 -8.61 -6.43
CA VAL A 97 -7.07 -8.83 -5.06
C VAL A 97 -8.25 -8.57 -4.12
N PRO A 98 -8.73 -9.59 -3.39
CA PRO A 98 -9.88 -9.39 -2.47
C PRO A 98 -9.59 -8.29 -1.45
N TYR A 99 -10.62 -7.50 -1.10
CA TYR A 99 -10.41 -6.37 -0.20
C TYR A 99 -9.86 -6.80 1.17
N ARG A 100 -10.25 -7.98 1.65
CA ARG A 100 -9.74 -8.49 2.93
C ARG A 100 -8.24 -8.78 2.86
N VAL A 101 -7.78 -9.28 1.72
CA VAL A 101 -6.34 -9.52 1.50
C VAL A 101 -5.60 -8.19 1.49
N VAL A 102 -6.15 -7.17 0.81
CA VAL A 102 -5.54 -5.84 0.78
C VAL A 102 -5.34 -5.31 2.21
N ILE A 103 -6.40 -5.34 3.00
CA ILE A 103 -6.36 -4.78 4.36
C ILE A 103 -5.42 -5.60 5.26
N ASN A 104 -5.54 -6.94 5.22
CA ASN A 104 -4.70 -7.80 6.06
C ASN A 104 -3.22 -7.64 5.75
N GLU A 105 -2.86 -7.56 4.46
CA GLU A 105 -1.47 -7.36 4.06
C GLU A 105 -0.94 -6.01 4.55
N ALA A 106 -1.73 -4.95 4.40
CA ALA A 106 -1.34 -3.62 4.86
C ALA A 106 -1.14 -3.59 6.38
N VAL A 107 -2.07 -4.19 7.12
CA VAL A 107 -2.01 -4.25 8.59
C VAL A 107 -0.76 -5.00 9.03
N GLU A 108 -0.44 -6.14 8.41
CA GLU A 108 0.75 -6.92 8.77
C GLU A 108 2.04 -6.14 8.50
N ILE A 109 2.10 -5.41 7.39
CA ILE A 109 3.26 -4.55 7.09
C ILE A 109 3.38 -3.43 8.13
N ALA A 110 2.25 -2.82 8.51
CA ALA A 110 2.24 -1.76 9.50
C ALA A 110 2.73 -2.25 10.88
N LYS A 111 2.41 -3.49 11.24
CA LYS A 111 2.91 -4.08 12.49
C LYS A 111 4.43 -4.26 12.48
N VAL A 112 5.03 -4.50 11.32
CA VAL A 112 6.47 -4.70 11.19
C VAL A 112 7.23 -3.38 11.11
N PHE A 113 6.77 -2.44 10.30
CA PHE A 113 7.50 -1.23 9.97
C PHE A 113 6.94 0.05 10.58
N GLY A 114 5.67 0.08 10.95
CA GLY A 114 5.01 1.28 11.44
C GLY A 114 5.26 1.55 12.93
N ALA A 115 4.75 2.69 13.38
CA ALA A 115 4.78 3.05 14.78
C ALA A 115 3.85 2.14 15.59
N GLU A 116 4.06 2.10 16.90
CA GLU A 116 3.20 1.34 17.82
C GLU A 116 1.74 1.75 17.61
N ASP A 117 0.86 0.77 17.45
CA ASP A 117 -0.57 0.95 17.20
C ASP A 117 -0.93 1.64 15.88
N GLY A 118 0.06 2.02 15.05
CA GLY A 118 -0.21 2.63 13.74
C GLY A 118 -1.04 1.72 12.84
N TYR A 119 -0.90 0.40 12.97
CA TYR A 119 -1.69 -0.55 12.17
C TYR A 119 -3.19 -0.40 12.40
N LYS A 120 -3.62 0.06 13.57
CA LYS A 120 -5.05 0.28 13.86
C LYS A 120 -5.59 1.42 13.00
N TYR A 121 -4.80 2.47 12.84
CA TYR A 121 -5.19 3.61 12.01
C TYR A 121 -5.20 3.22 10.52
N VAL A 122 -4.18 2.50 10.07
CA VAL A 122 -4.14 1.96 8.70
C VAL A 122 -5.37 1.11 8.42
N ASN A 123 -5.72 0.20 9.33
CA ASN A 123 -6.90 -0.64 9.20
C ASN A 123 -8.18 0.19 9.06
N SER A 124 -8.32 1.21 9.91
CA SER A 124 -9.50 2.09 9.91
C SER A 124 -9.67 2.84 8.58
N ILE A 125 -8.59 3.43 8.07
CA ILE A 125 -8.61 4.18 6.82
C ILE A 125 -8.91 3.27 5.63
N LEU A 126 -8.26 2.10 5.57
CA LEU A 126 -8.47 1.18 4.46
C LEU A 126 -9.85 0.52 4.50
N ASP A 127 -10.37 0.23 5.70
CA ASP A 127 -11.71 -0.30 5.83
C ASP A 127 -12.76 0.69 5.32
N ALA A 128 -12.63 1.97 5.69
CA ALA A 128 -13.52 3.02 5.21
C ALA A 128 -13.43 3.19 3.69
N THR A 129 -12.22 3.15 3.15
CA THR A 129 -11.99 3.27 1.71
C THR A 129 -12.59 2.07 0.96
N ALA A 130 -12.43 0.86 1.51
CA ALA A 130 -12.97 -0.35 0.91
C ALA A 130 -14.50 -0.32 0.83
N LYS A 131 -15.17 0.23 1.83
CA LYS A 131 -16.64 0.37 1.82
C LYS A 131 -17.11 1.18 0.62
N LYS A 132 -16.32 2.13 0.16
CA LYS A 132 -16.63 2.92 -1.03
C LYS A 132 -16.18 2.21 -2.30
N LEU A 133 -14.92 1.82 -2.40
CA LEU A 133 -14.32 1.30 -3.62
C LEU A 133 -14.71 -0.15 -3.93
N ARG A 134 -15.07 -0.90 -2.91
CA ARG A 134 -15.43 -2.32 -3.04
C ARG A 134 -16.84 -2.59 -2.53
N ALA A 135 -17.74 -1.61 -2.69
CA ALA A 135 -19.12 -1.72 -2.21
C ALA A 135 -19.83 -2.96 -2.74
N ALA A 136 -19.67 -3.26 -4.04
CA ALA A 136 -20.27 -4.43 -4.66
C ALA A 136 -19.73 -5.74 -4.06
N GLU A 137 -18.41 -5.80 -3.80
CA GLU A 137 -17.77 -6.98 -3.21
C GLU A 137 -18.26 -7.20 -1.78
N LEU A 138 -18.32 -6.15 -0.96
CA LEU A 138 -18.81 -6.24 0.41
C LEU A 138 -20.27 -6.70 0.44
N LYS A 139 -21.10 -6.18 -0.45
CA LYS A 139 -22.51 -6.54 -0.55
C LYS A 139 -22.67 -8.01 -0.93
N ALA A 140 -21.88 -8.49 -1.87
CA ALA A 140 -21.93 -9.89 -2.29
C ALA A 140 -21.56 -10.83 -1.14
N ARG A 141 -20.54 -10.46 -0.34
CA ARG A 141 -20.12 -11.26 0.82
C ARG A 141 -21.21 -11.32 1.90
N LYS A 142 -21.94 -10.22 2.12
CA LYS A 142 -23.03 -10.19 3.10
C LYS A 142 -24.22 -11.04 2.66
N SER A 143 -24.42 -11.20 1.36
CA SER A 143 -25.53 -11.96 0.79
C SER A 143 -25.25 -13.47 0.74
N SER A 144 -24.01 -13.88 0.90
CA SER A 144 -23.61 -15.32 0.86
C SER A 144 -23.55 -15.98 2.27
#